data_f962c2ab1768e96aa9f9589cafc3a719
#
_entry.id   f962c2ab1768e96aa9f9589cafc3a719
#
_cell.length_a   1.000
_cell.length_b   1.000
_cell.length_c   1.000
_cell.angle_alpha   90.00
_cell.angle_beta   90.00
_cell.angle_gamma   90.00
#
_symmetry.space_group_name_H-M   'P 1'
#
loop_
_entity.id
_entity.type
_entity.pdbx_description
1 polymer ?
#
loop_
_entity_poly.entity_id
_entity_poly.type
_entity_poly.pdbx_seq_one_letter_code
_entity_poly.pdbx_strand_id
1 'polypeptide(L)'
;MNPLLQIIDLHVSIEGKLILNGLNLTVNRGEVHAIMGPNGSGKSTLANVLAGREEYVVESGSVLYNGQDLLSMEVDERALAGIFLAFQYPVEIPGVSNSNFLKSVINGQRVHRGLPELNALEMLKYIKSKMASIEMDADLLKRSLNDGFSGGEKKRNEILQMTLLEPTLSILDETDSGLDIDALRIVAVGVNQLRSPERAFIVVTHYQRLLNHIVPDFVHVLSNGRIMATGDKNLALKLEDQGYDWIKETPEINA
;
A
#
# COMPACT_ATOMS: atom_id res chain seq x y z
N MET A 1 12.97 -18.07 8.50
CA MET A 1 13.22 -16.73 7.93
C MET A 1 12.49 -15.73 8.79
N ASN A 2 13.05 -14.56 9.05
CA ASN A 2 12.31 -13.54 9.79
C ASN A 2 11.25 -12.92 8.87
N PRO A 3 10.04 -12.65 9.38
CA PRO A 3 8.99 -11.97 8.60
C PRO A 3 9.47 -10.58 8.14
N LEU A 4 8.93 -10.11 7.01
CA LEU A 4 9.18 -8.75 6.52
C LEU A 4 8.51 -7.71 7.42
N LEU A 5 7.23 -7.96 7.77
CA LEU A 5 6.45 -7.13 8.69
C LEU A 5 5.81 -8.02 9.74
N GLN A 6 5.91 -7.61 11.01
CA GLN A 6 5.24 -8.27 12.12
C GLN A 6 4.57 -7.22 13.00
N ILE A 7 3.27 -7.34 13.17
CA ILE A 7 2.43 -6.51 14.03
C ILE A 7 1.95 -7.37 15.18
N ILE A 8 2.17 -6.92 16.41
CA ILE A 8 1.85 -7.65 17.62
C ILE A 8 1.02 -6.77 18.54
N ASP A 9 -0.20 -7.19 18.80
CA ASP A 9 -1.15 -6.59 19.75
C ASP A 9 -1.29 -5.05 19.58
N LEU A 10 -1.39 -4.58 18.33
CA LEU A 10 -1.36 -3.16 18.00
C LEU A 10 -2.68 -2.48 18.35
N HIS A 11 -2.59 -1.45 19.20
CA HIS A 11 -3.70 -0.57 19.57
C HIS A 11 -3.42 0.84 19.06
N VAL A 12 -4.38 1.42 18.35
CA VAL A 12 -4.23 2.75 17.73
C VAL A 12 -5.49 3.56 17.92
N SER A 13 -5.32 4.82 18.30
CA SER A 13 -6.39 5.81 18.38
C SER A 13 -6.22 6.95 17.38
N ILE A 14 -7.32 7.60 17.04
CA ILE A 14 -7.37 8.89 16.34
C ILE A 14 -8.37 9.78 17.08
N GLU A 15 -7.95 11.02 17.37
CA GLU A 15 -8.77 11.97 18.16
C GLU A 15 -9.32 11.37 19.46
N GLY A 16 -8.52 10.52 20.12
CA GLY A 16 -8.89 9.85 21.37
C GLY A 16 -9.86 8.66 21.22
N LYS A 17 -10.25 8.31 19.99
CA LYS A 17 -11.10 7.14 19.73
C LYS A 17 -10.24 5.96 19.30
N LEU A 18 -10.31 4.86 20.05
CA LEU A 18 -9.62 3.62 19.70
C LEU A 18 -10.22 3.02 18.42
N ILE A 19 -9.36 2.76 17.43
CA ILE A 19 -9.73 2.23 16.11
C ILE A 19 -9.14 0.83 15.90
N LEU A 20 -7.82 0.66 16.11
CA LEU A 20 -7.22 -0.68 16.15
C LEU A 20 -7.16 -1.14 17.61
N ASN A 21 -7.53 -2.39 17.86
CA ASN A 21 -7.76 -2.90 19.20
C ASN A 21 -7.17 -4.30 19.38
N GLY A 22 -5.83 -4.39 19.39
CA GLY A 22 -5.12 -5.67 19.52
C GLY A 22 -4.95 -6.38 18.16
N LEU A 23 -4.58 -5.64 17.12
CA LEU A 23 -4.36 -6.18 15.79
C LEU A 23 -3.05 -6.95 15.73
N ASN A 24 -3.12 -8.18 15.20
CA ASN A 24 -1.97 -9.03 14.93
C ASN A 24 -1.91 -9.35 13.44
N LEU A 25 -0.74 -9.20 12.80
CA LEU A 25 -0.52 -9.52 11.39
C LEU A 25 0.94 -9.85 11.14
N THR A 26 1.21 -10.92 10.43
CA THR A 26 2.54 -11.28 9.95
C THR A 26 2.54 -11.34 8.43
N VAL A 27 3.49 -10.66 7.79
CA VAL A 27 3.67 -10.64 6.33
C VAL A 27 5.10 -11.08 6.03
N ASN A 28 5.25 -12.15 5.26
CA ASN A 28 6.58 -12.60 4.82
C ASN A 28 6.93 -11.98 3.45
N ARG A 29 8.19 -12.06 3.08
CA ARG A 29 8.63 -11.68 1.74
C ARG A 29 8.00 -12.58 0.69
N GLY A 30 7.65 -12.00 -0.47
CA GLY A 30 7.02 -12.69 -1.58
C GLY A 30 5.50 -12.81 -1.48
N GLU A 31 4.89 -12.46 -0.33
CA GLU A 31 3.47 -12.64 -0.09
C GLU A 31 2.64 -11.41 -0.47
N VAL A 32 1.41 -11.69 -0.89
CA VAL A 32 0.35 -10.69 -1.11
C VAL A 32 -0.78 -10.94 -0.12
N HIS A 33 -1.00 -9.98 0.76
CA HIS A 33 -2.05 -10.01 1.77
C HIS A 33 -3.17 -9.05 1.39
N ALA A 34 -4.40 -9.53 1.30
CA ALA A 34 -5.58 -8.68 1.17
C ALA A 34 -6.20 -8.41 2.54
N ILE A 35 -6.46 -7.14 2.84
CA ILE A 35 -7.20 -6.73 4.04
C ILE A 35 -8.60 -6.27 3.60
N MET A 36 -9.59 -7.03 3.96
CA MET A 36 -11.00 -6.74 3.69
C MET A 36 -11.75 -6.47 4.98
N GLY A 37 -12.89 -5.82 4.92
CA GLY A 37 -13.70 -5.52 6.11
C GLY A 37 -14.67 -4.37 5.87
N PRO A 38 -15.69 -4.21 6.72
CA PRO A 38 -16.66 -3.13 6.59
C PRO A 38 -16.01 -1.74 6.72
N ASN A 39 -16.75 -0.70 6.32
CA ASN A 39 -16.31 0.68 6.51
C ASN A 39 -16.15 0.97 8.01
N GLY A 40 -15.07 1.69 8.36
CA GLY A 40 -14.75 2.01 9.75
C GLY A 40 -14.13 0.86 10.55
N SER A 41 -13.76 -0.26 9.93
CA SER A 41 -13.12 -1.38 10.64
C SER A 41 -11.65 -1.14 11.03
N GLY A 42 -10.99 -0.10 10.47
CA GLY A 42 -9.61 0.26 10.77
C GLY A 42 -8.61 -0.02 9.63
N LYS A 43 -9.08 -0.39 8.43
CA LYS A 43 -8.19 -0.72 7.28
C LYS A 43 -7.23 0.41 6.90
N SER A 44 -7.78 1.59 6.62
CA SER A 44 -6.96 2.77 6.29
C SER A 44 -6.15 3.26 7.49
N THR A 45 -6.65 3.07 8.72
CA THR A 45 -5.87 3.34 9.93
C THR A 45 -4.61 2.48 9.96
N LEU A 46 -4.72 1.18 9.69
CA LEU A 46 -3.56 0.29 9.58
C LEU A 46 -2.57 0.79 8.53
N ALA A 47 -3.04 1.09 7.32
CA ALA A 47 -2.21 1.58 6.22
C ALA A 47 -1.45 2.87 6.58
N ASN A 48 -2.15 3.83 7.20
CA ASN A 48 -1.59 5.12 7.58
C ASN A 48 -0.60 5.03 8.77
N VAL A 49 -0.86 4.17 9.76
CA VAL A 49 0.08 3.90 10.87
C VAL A 49 1.37 3.30 10.33
N LEU A 50 1.30 2.34 9.41
CA LEU A 50 2.50 1.74 8.81
C LEU A 50 3.30 2.77 7.98
N ALA A 51 2.62 3.74 7.36
CA ALA A 51 3.26 4.83 6.65
C ALA A 51 3.82 5.95 7.56
N GLY A 52 3.45 5.97 8.85
CA GLY A 52 3.95 6.94 9.82
C GLY A 52 3.16 8.24 9.90
N ARG A 53 1.87 8.23 9.60
CA ARG A 53 1.02 9.41 9.73
C ARG A 53 0.84 9.81 11.20
N GLU A 54 1.15 11.07 11.52
CA GLU A 54 1.20 11.60 12.89
C GLU A 54 -0.18 11.70 13.56
N GLU A 55 -1.27 11.77 12.80
CA GLU A 55 -2.62 11.88 13.36
C GLU A 55 -3.05 10.60 14.11
N TYR A 56 -2.35 9.48 13.89
CA TYR A 56 -2.65 8.19 14.49
C TYR A 56 -1.73 7.92 15.68
N VAL A 57 -2.31 7.84 16.87
CA VAL A 57 -1.57 7.61 18.11
C VAL A 57 -1.52 6.11 18.40
N VAL A 58 -0.30 5.56 18.46
CA VAL A 58 -0.10 4.17 18.91
C VAL A 58 -0.14 4.15 20.43
N GLU A 59 -1.18 3.51 20.97
CA GLU A 59 -1.40 3.40 22.43
C GLU A 59 -0.56 2.26 23.03
N SER A 60 -0.48 1.12 22.33
CA SER A 60 0.31 -0.04 22.74
C SER A 60 0.54 -1.01 21.58
N GLY A 61 1.37 -2.02 21.82
CA GLY A 61 1.75 -3.02 20.84
C GLY A 61 3.09 -2.70 20.19
N SER A 62 3.48 -3.51 19.19
CA SER A 62 4.72 -3.33 18.46
C SER A 62 4.56 -3.62 16.98
N VAL A 63 5.36 -2.93 16.15
CA VAL A 63 5.44 -3.17 14.72
C VAL A 63 6.91 -3.31 14.33
N LEU A 64 7.28 -4.49 13.86
CA LEU A 64 8.64 -4.78 13.40
C LEU A 64 8.65 -4.85 11.87
N TYR A 65 9.56 -4.12 11.24
CA TYR A 65 9.85 -4.19 9.82
C TYR A 65 11.31 -4.58 9.60
N ASN A 66 11.53 -5.69 8.91
CA ASN A 66 12.87 -6.29 8.80
C ASN A 66 13.54 -6.56 10.18
N GLY A 67 12.76 -6.81 11.22
CA GLY A 67 13.23 -7.00 12.58
C GLY A 67 13.59 -5.71 13.33
N GLN A 68 13.40 -4.54 12.74
CA GLN A 68 13.59 -3.22 13.36
C GLN A 68 12.25 -2.63 13.80
N ASP A 69 12.24 -1.87 14.88
CA ASP A 69 11.04 -1.19 15.36
C ASP A 69 10.61 -0.10 14.37
N LEU A 70 9.50 -0.35 13.65
CA LEU A 70 8.95 0.59 12.69
C LEU A 70 8.39 1.84 13.33
N LEU A 71 7.86 1.73 14.56
CA LEU A 71 7.22 2.85 15.24
C LEU A 71 8.21 3.95 15.65
N SER A 72 9.50 3.60 15.80
CA SER A 72 10.58 4.53 16.07
C SER A 72 11.12 5.26 14.84
N MET A 73 10.74 4.83 13.62
CA MET A 73 11.22 5.42 12.37
C MET A 73 10.38 6.62 11.96
N GLU A 74 11.05 7.68 11.50
CA GLU A 74 10.41 8.83 10.86
C GLU A 74 9.82 8.44 9.48
N VAL A 75 8.92 9.27 8.94
CA VAL A 75 8.20 8.98 7.66
C VAL A 75 9.16 8.78 6.48
N ASP A 76 10.19 9.63 6.39
CA ASP A 76 11.21 9.55 5.34
C ASP A 76 12.11 8.32 5.51
N GLU A 77 12.46 7.94 6.75
CA GLU A 77 13.19 6.71 7.04
C GLU A 77 12.42 5.47 6.59
N ARG A 78 11.09 5.43 6.86
CA ARG A 78 10.22 4.33 6.38
C ARG A 78 10.19 4.24 4.87
N ALA A 79 10.06 5.40 4.19
CA ALA A 79 10.09 5.46 2.73
C ALA A 79 11.44 4.98 2.17
N LEU A 80 12.56 5.41 2.76
CA LEU A 80 13.92 4.99 2.38
C LEU A 80 14.16 3.51 2.66
N ALA A 81 13.61 2.98 3.76
CA ALA A 81 13.65 1.55 4.08
C ALA A 81 12.84 0.67 3.11
N GLY A 82 12.05 1.28 2.21
CA GLY A 82 11.34 0.61 1.15
C GLY A 82 9.86 0.33 1.45
N ILE A 83 9.24 1.12 2.33
CA ILE A 83 7.78 1.11 2.52
C ILE A 83 7.16 2.14 1.56
N PHE A 84 6.12 1.74 0.85
CA PHE A 84 5.36 2.59 -0.06
C PHE A 84 3.88 2.50 0.27
N LEU A 85 3.21 3.66 0.38
CA LEU A 85 1.77 3.75 0.52
C LEU A 85 1.16 4.36 -0.74
N ALA A 86 0.31 3.59 -1.42
CA ALA A 86 -0.62 4.12 -2.40
C ALA A 86 -1.88 4.59 -1.68
N PHE A 87 -2.13 5.90 -1.74
CA PHE A 87 -3.22 6.55 -1.01
C PHE A 87 -4.59 6.30 -1.62
N GLN A 88 -5.63 6.27 -0.83
CA GLN A 88 -7.01 6.30 -1.33
C GLN A 88 -7.23 7.53 -2.24
N TYR A 89 -6.76 8.70 -1.80
CA TYR A 89 -6.77 9.95 -2.56
C TYR A 89 -5.33 10.49 -2.69
N PRO A 90 -4.69 10.34 -3.88
CA PRO A 90 -3.34 10.83 -4.10
C PRO A 90 -3.24 12.35 -3.90
N VAL A 91 -2.22 12.77 -3.16
CA VAL A 91 -1.99 14.17 -2.79
C VAL A 91 -1.60 14.99 -4.03
N GLU A 92 -2.13 16.20 -4.14
CA GLU A 92 -1.73 17.21 -5.13
C GLU A 92 -0.65 18.12 -4.54
N ILE A 93 0.40 18.42 -5.32
CA ILE A 93 1.46 19.37 -4.91
C ILE A 93 1.61 20.42 -6.02
N PRO A 94 0.82 21.51 -5.94
CA PRO A 94 0.92 22.60 -6.91
C PRO A 94 2.33 23.21 -6.94
N GLY A 95 2.82 23.56 -8.14
CA GLY A 95 4.12 24.17 -8.33
C GLY A 95 5.32 23.20 -8.35
N VAL A 96 5.15 21.95 -7.97
CA VAL A 96 6.18 20.91 -8.07
C VAL A 96 5.89 20.04 -9.28
N SER A 97 6.69 20.13 -10.35
CA SER A 97 6.46 19.28 -11.52
C SER A 97 6.66 17.80 -11.16
N ASN A 98 5.82 16.92 -11.77
CA ASN A 98 5.89 15.49 -11.55
C ASN A 98 7.29 14.94 -11.87
N SER A 99 7.94 15.42 -12.93
CA SER A 99 9.32 15.04 -13.27
C SER A 99 10.35 15.42 -12.20
N ASN A 100 10.24 16.60 -11.58
CA ASN A 100 11.13 17.01 -10.51
C ASN A 100 10.92 16.19 -9.24
N PHE A 101 9.65 15.95 -8.89
CA PHE A 101 9.30 15.07 -7.78
C PHE A 101 9.90 13.67 -7.97
N LEU A 102 9.65 13.03 -9.13
CA LEU A 102 10.18 11.70 -9.42
C LEU A 102 11.70 11.66 -9.39
N LYS A 103 12.37 12.69 -9.94
CA LYS A 103 13.83 12.79 -9.87
C LYS A 103 14.34 12.80 -8.44
N SER A 104 13.73 13.62 -7.58
CA SER A 104 14.13 13.75 -6.18
C SER A 104 13.97 12.45 -5.41
N VAL A 105 12.80 11.80 -5.52
CA VAL A 105 12.52 10.57 -4.75
C VAL A 105 13.35 9.38 -5.27
N ILE A 106 13.55 9.24 -6.59
CA ILE A 106 14.36 8.17 -7.17
C ILE A 106 15.81 8.32 -6.76
N ASN A 107 16.39 9.53 -6.87
CA ASN A 107 17.78 9.75 -6.52
C ASN A 107 18.00 9.64 -5.01
N GLY A 108 17.08 10.15 -4.17
CA GLY A 108 17.14 9.95 -2.72
C GLY A 108 17.19 8.47 -2.34
N GLN A 109 16.32 7.66 -2.94
CA GLN A 109 16.30 6.21 -2.72
C GLN A 109 17.60 5.53 -3.20
N ARG A 110 18.15 5.93 -4.35
CA ARG A 110 19.40 5.40 -4.88
C ARG A 110 20.58 5.71 -3.98
N VAL A 111 20.70 6.97 -3.54
CA VAL A 111 21.75 7.38 -2.60
C VAL A 111 21.67 6.59 -1.29
N HIS A 112 20.48 6.42 -0.73
CA HIS A 112 20.26 5.60 0.46
C HIS A 112 20.72 4.14 0.26
N ARG A 113 20.53 3.60 -0.94
CA ARG A 113 21.00 2.24 -1.31
C ARG A 113 22.50 2.19 -1.69
N GLY A 114 23.26 3.27 -1.54
CA GLY A 114 24.67 3.36 -1.94
C GLY A 114 24.90 3.38 -3.45
N LEU A 115 23.89 3.70 -4.24
CA LEU A 115 23.96 3.79 -5.69
C LEU A 115 24.17 5.25 -6.13
N PRO A 116 24.89 5.53 -7.24
CA PRO A 116 25.03 6.88 -7.77
C PRO A 116 23.69 7.43 -8.24
N GLU A 117 23.53 8.75 -8.17
CA GLU A 117 22.39 9.44 -8.77
C GLU A 117 22.34 9.23 -10.28
N LEU A 118 21.13 9.16 -10.83
CA LEU A 118 20.92 9.18 -12.27
C LEU A 118 21.06 10.61 -12.81
N ASN A 119 21.80 10.77 -13.89
CA ASN A 119 21.80 12.02 -14.63
C ASN A 119 20.47 12.24 -15.38
N ALA A 120 20.27 13.44 -15.95
CA ALA A 120 19.00 13.82 -16.57
C ALA A 120 18.56 12.86 -17.71
N LEU A 121 19.52 12.38 -18.52
CA LEU A 121 19.22 11.48 -19.64
C LEU A 121 18.86 10.07 -19.15
N GLU A 122 19.61 9.54 -18.20
CA GLU A 122 19.35 8.25 -17.56
C GLU A 122 18.00 8.25 -16.85
N MET A 123 17.71 9.32 -16.09
CA MET A 123 16.45 9.51 -15.41
C MET A 123 15.27 9.50 -16.38
N LEU A 124 15.37 10.26 -17.48
CA LEU A 124 14.31 10.31 -18.48
C LEU A 124 14.09 8.93 -19.14
N LYS A 125 15.16 8.21 -19.47
CA LYS A 125 15.07 6.84 -20.03
C LYS A 125 14.40 5.89 -19.02
N TYR A 126 14.81 5.96 -17.74
CA TYR A 126 14.26 5.11 -16.68
C TYR A 126 12.77 5.35 -16.49
N ILE A 127 12.34 6.62 -16.35
CA ILE A 127 10.92 6.97 -16.20
C ILE A 127 10.12 6.49 -17.44
N LYS A 128 10.56 6.79 -18.65
CA LYS A 128 9.87 6.40 -19.88
C LYS A 128 9.72 4.88 -20.02
N SER A 129 10.71 4.11 -19.59
CA SER A 129 10.65 2.65 -19.63
C SER A 129 9.51 2.07 -18.78
N LYS A 130 9.20 2.69 -17.65
CA LYS A 130 8.10 2.26 -16.76
C LYS A 130 6.74 2.82 -17.21
N MET A 131 6.69 4.02 -17.78
CA MET A 131 5.46 4.63 -18.27
C MET A 131 4.74 3.81 -19.34
N ALA A 132 5.50 3.17 -20.23
CA ALA A 132 4.94 2.38 -21.33
C ALA A 132 4.03 1.24 -20.82
N SER A 133 4.37 0.62 -19.69
CA SER A 133 3.61 -0.50 -19.13
C SER A 133 2.31 -0.10 -18.43
N ILE A 134 2.17 1.18 -18.07
CA ILE A 134 1.00 1.73 -17.37
C ILE A 134 0.19 2.71 -18.23
N GLU A 135 0.50 2.79 -19.53
CA GLU A 135 -0.23 3.63 -20.49
C GLU A 135 -0.37 5.10 -20.03
N MET A 136 0.70 5.66 -19.46
CA MET A 136 0.68 7.04 -18.94
C MET A 136 1.17 8.01 -20.00
N ASP A 137 0.44 9.13 -20.17
CA ASP A 137 0.83 10.21 -21.08
C ASP A 137 2.08 10.95 -20.56
N ALA A 138 3.07 11.12 -21.43
CA ALA A 138 4.31 11.79 -21.12
C ALA A 138 4.15 13.28 -20.76
N ASP A 139 3.08 13.93 -21.22
CA ASP A 139 2.82 15.32 -20.88
C ASP A 139 2.46 15.52 -19.41
N LEU A 140 1.98 14.49 -18.71
CA LEU A 140 1.74 14.52 -17.27
C LEU A 140 3.04 14.71 -16.46
N LEU A 141 4.21 14.39 -17.02
CA LEU A 141 5.51 14.64 -16.35
C LEU A 141 5.82 16.14 -16.22
N LYS A 142 5.30 16.98 -17.10
CA LYS A 142 5.53 18.42 -17.11
C LYS A 142 4.62 19.19 -16.17
N ARG A 143 3.46 18.60 -15.81
CA ARG A 143 2.45 19.21 -14.94
C ARG A 143 2.86 19.07 -13.47
N SER A 144 2.25 19.90 -12.62
CA SER A 144 2.39 19.76 -11.16
C SER A 144 1.90 18.39 -10.72
N LEU A 145 2.51 17.83 -9.67
CA LEU A 145 2.20 16.50 -9.17
C LEU A 145 0.71 16.39 -8.83
N ASN A 146 0.02 15.54 -9.59
CA ASN A 146 -1.41 15.23 -9.46
C ASN A 146 -2.38 16.42 -9.60
N ASP A 147 -1.88 17.65 -9.80
CA ASP A 147 -2.68 18.86 -9.90
C ASP A 147 -3.50 18.89 -11.19
N GLY A 148 -4.83 18.88 -11.05
CA GLY A 148 -5.79 18.80 -12.14
C GLY A 148 -5.73 17.49 -12.94
N PHE A 149 -5.14 16.40 -12.38
CA PHE A 149 -5.23 15.08 -12.97
C PHE A 149 -6.63 14.49 -12.72
N SER A 150 -7.15 13.74 -13.68
CA SER A 150 -8.31 12.88 -13.46
C SER A 150 -8.01 11.80 -12.41
N GLY A 151 -9.01 11.16 -11.83
CA GLY A 151 -8.83 10.08 -10.86
C GLY A 151 -7.96 8.94 -11.42
N GLY A 152 -8.21 8.54 -12.68
CA GLY A 152 -7.41 7.51 -13.35
C GLY A 152 -5.96 7.94 -13.59
N GLU A 153 -5.71 9.19 -13.99
CA GLU A 153 -4.35 9.73 -14.16
C GLU A 153 -3.58 9.79 -12.83
N LYS A 154 -4.25 10.19 -11.72
CA LYS A 154 -3.65 10.17 -10.38
C LYS A 154 -3.22 8.76 -9.97
N LYS A 155 -4.08 7.77 -10.21
CA LYS A 155 -3.75 6.37 -9.89
C LYS A 155 -2.63 5.82 -10.77
N ARG A 156 -2.64 6.10 -12.08
CA ARG A 156 -1.52 5.75 -12.96
C ARG A 156 -0.21 6.38 -12.48
N ASN A 157 -0.23 7.64 -12.08
CA ASN A 157 0.94 8.33 -11.56
C ASN A 157 1.45 7.70 -10.24
N GLU A 158 0.56 7.27 -9.38
CA GLU A 158 0.90 6.57 -8.12
C GLU A 158 1.53 5.19 -8.41
N ILE A 159 0.96 4.44 -9.37
CA ILE A 159 1.54 3.18 -9.83
C ILE A 159 2.90 3.40 -10.51
N LEU A 160 3.07 4.50 -11.29
CA LEU A 160 4.37 4.89 -11.81
C LEU A 160 5.39 5.07 -10.69
N GLN A 161 5.04 5.82 -9.64
CA GLN A 161 5.92 6.01 -8.48
C GLN A 161 6.31 4.67 -7.86
N MET A 162 5.35 3.79 -7.60
CA MET A 162 5.59 2.45 -7.06
C MET A 162 6.55 1.64 -7.94
N THR A 163 6.34 1.63 -9.27
CA THR A 163 7.18 0.86 -10.19
C THR A 163 8.58 1.43 -10.36
N LEU A 164 8.77 2.75 -10.16
CA LEU A 164 10.07 3.42 -10.20
C LEU A 164 10.87 3.26 -8.90
N LEU A 165 10.20 3.29 -7.76
CA LEU A 165 10.82 3.17 -6.44
C LEU A 165 11.13 1.72 -6.05
N GLU A 166 10.42 0.77 -6.64
CA GLU A 166 10.59 -0.66 -6.39
C GLU A 166 10.63 -1.00 -4.88
N PRO A 167 9.57 -0.65 -4.13
CA PRO A 167 9.54 -0.85 -2.67
C PRO A 167 9.60 -2.32 -2.28
N THR A 168 10.06 -2.58 -1.06
CA THR A 168 10.07 -3.93 -0.47
C THR A 168 8.68 -4.29 0.08
N LEU A 169 7.98 -3.30 0.66
CA LEU A 169 6.59 -3.42 1.11
C LEU A 169 5.74 -2.35 0.44
N SER A 170 4.76 -2.76 -0.35
CA SER A 170 3.76 -1.86 -0.93
C SER A 170 2.43 -2.03 -0.21
N ILE A 171 1.86 -0.92 0.27
CA ILE A 171 0.54 -0.86 0.89
C ILE A 171 -0.37 -0.12 -0.08
N LEU A 172 -1.42 -0.76 -0.56
CA LEU A 172 -2.40 -0.17 -1.47
C LEU A 172 -3.69 0.06 -0.70
N ASP A 173 -4.00 1.32 -0.35
CA ASP A 173 -5.20 1.66 0.42
C ASP A 173 -6.33 2.05 -0.52
N GLU A 174 -7.31 1.14 -0.69
CA GLU A 174 -8.51 1.33 -1.53
C GLU A 174 -8.20 1.94 -2.92
N THR A 175 -7.10 1.49 -3.53
CA THR A 175 -6.63 2.02 -4.82
C THR A 175 -7.57 1.74 -5.99
N ASP A 176 -8.56 0.90 -5.79
CA ASP A 176 -9.61 0.53 -6.72
C ASP A 176 -10.89 1.39 -6.60
N SER A 177 -10.97 2.24 -5.58
CA SER A 177 -12.13 3.10 -5.35
C SER A 177 -12.32 4.13 -6.47
N GLY A 178 -13.51 4.11 -7.09
CA GLY A 178 -13.86 5.06 -8.17
C GLY A 178 -13.13 4.85 -9.50
N LEU A 179 -12.40 3.75 -9.66
CA LEU A 179 -11.72 3.41 -10.92
C LEU A 179 -12.66 2.67 -11.87
N ASP A 180 -12.50 2.97 -13.17
CA ASP A 180 -13.03 2.13 -14.24
C ASP A 180 -12.20 0.85 -14.39
N ILE A 181 -12.68 -0.07 -15.24
CA ILE A 181 -12.06 -1.39 -15.44
C ILE A 181 -10.63 -1.26 -15.98
N ASP A 182 -10.37 -0.28 -16.85
CA ASP A 182 -9.06 -0.09 -17.48
C ASP A 182 -8.04 0.44 -16.46
N ALA A 183 -8.40 1.42 -15.63
CA ALA A 183 -7.55 1.93 -14.58
C ALA A 183 -7.26 0.86 -13.51
N LEU A 184 -8.24 0.04 -13.14
CA LEU A 184 -8.05 -1.09 -12.23
C LEU A 184 -7.08 -2.13 -12.79
N ARG A 185 -7.15 -2.42 -14.09
CA ARG A 185 -6.22 -3.31 -14.78
C ARG A 185 -4.79 -2.78 -14.74
N ILE A 186 -4.59 -1.47 -14.91
CA ILE A 186 -3.27 -0.83 -14.82
C ILE A 186 -2.68 -0.95 -13.42
N VAL A 187 -3.47 -0.74 -12.36
CA VAL A 187 -3.03 -0.99 -10.97
C VAL A 187 -2.54 -2.43 -10.82
N ALA A 188 -3.32 -3.39 -11.29
CA ALA A 188 -2.96 -4.80 -11.20
C ALA A 188 -1.70 -5.15 -12.00
N VAL A 189 -1.52 -4.57 -13.19
CA VAL A 189 -0.31 -4.75 -14.00
C VAL A 189 0.91 -4.24 -13.23
N GLY A 190 0.84 -3.03 -12.64
CA GLY A 190 1.94 -2.47 -11.86
C GLY A 190 2.33 -3.34 -10.66
N VAL A 191 1.36 -3.83 -9.91
CA VAL A 191 1.60 -4.74 -8.77
C VAL A 191 2.24 -6.05 -9.25
N ASN A 192 1.65 -6.70 -10.26
CA ASN A 192 2.12 -8.01 -10.72
C ASN A 192 3.51 -7.94 -11.36
N GLN A 193 3.89 -6.80 -11.99
CA GLN A 193 5.25 -6.59 -12.50
C GLN A 193 6.29 -6.48 -11.37
N LEU A 194 5.89 -5.99 -10.20
CA LEU A 194 6.77 -5.85 -9.05
C LEU A 194 6.83 -7.10 -8.16
N ARG A 195 5.92 -8.06 -8.34
CA ARG A 195 5.94 -9.29 -7.54
C ARG A 195 7.28 -10.01 -7.69
N SER A 196 7.88 -10.33 -6.56
CA SER A 196 9.15 -11.08 -6.50
C SER A 196 9.26 -11.75 -5.12
N PRO A 197 10.17 -12.72 -4.94
CA PRO A 197 10.40 -13.32 -3.62
C PRO A 197 10.86 -12.34 -2.55
N GLU A 198 11.32 -11.15 -2.92
CA GLU A 198 11.85 -10.15 -2.00
C GLU A 198 10.84 -9.06 -1.61
N ARG A 199 9.68 -9.00 -2.30
CA ARG A 199 8.70 -7.93 -2.11
C ARG A 199 7.39 -8.47 -1.60
N ALA A 200 6.73 -7.71 -0.72
CA ALA A 200 5.42 -8.05 -0.23
C ALA A 200 4.41 -6.92 -0.49
N PHE A 201 3.14 -7.28 -0.51
CA PHE A 201 2.05 -6.35 -0.77
C PHE A 201 0.95 -6.53 0.27
N ILE A 202 0.45 -5.40 0.78
CA ILE A 202 -0.80 -5.33 1.55
C ILE A 202 -1.81 -4.58 0.69
N VAL A 203 -2.88 -5.25 0.29
CA VAL A 203 -3.94 -4.69 -0.55
C VAL A 203 -5.19 -4.50 0.29
N VAL A 204 -5.49 -3.26 0.64
CA VAL A 204 -6.72 -2.89 1.32
C VAL A 204 -7.79 -2.63 0.28
N THR A 205 -8.86 -3.39 0.30
CA THR A 205 -9.98 -3.24 -0.64
C THR A 205 -11.28 -3.78 -0.05
N HIS A 206 -12.41 -3.26 -0.52
CA HIS A 206 -13.73 -3.86 -0.29
C HIS A 206 -14.20 -4.71 -1.48
N TYR A 207 -13.50 -4.63 -2.61
CA TYR A 207 -13.96 -5.20 -3.87
C TYR A 207 -13.09 -6.37 -4.30
N GLN A 208 -13.73 -7.50 -4.53
CA GLN A 208 -13.07 -8.67 -5.07
C GLN A 208 -12.51 -8.43 -6.49
N ARG A 209 -13.06 -7.47 -7.25
CA ARG A 209 -12.62 -7.20 -8.62
C ARG A 209 -11.12 -6.97 -8.74
N LEU A 210 -10.52 -6.22 -7.81
CA LEU A 210 -9.06 -6.03 -7.78
C LEU A 210 -8.34 -7.35 -7.49
N LEU A 211 -8.86 -8.14 -6.55
CA LEU A 211 -8.26 -9.43 -6.14
C LEU A 211 -8.37 -10.52 -7.21
N ASN A 212 -9.23 -10.37 -8.21
CA ASN A 212 -9.24 -11.23 -9.39
C ASN A 212 -8.02 -11.01 -10.30
N HIS A 213 -7.43 -9.82 -10.24
CA HIS A 213 -6.25 -9.46 -11.01
C HIS A 213 -4.96 -9.51 -10.18
N ILE A 214 -5.05 -9.24 -8.87
CA ILE A 214 -3.95 -9.35 -7.90
C ILE A 214 -4.31 -10.48 -6.95
N VAL A 215 -4.08 -11.72 -7.38
CA VAL A 215 -4.46 -12.89 -6.56
C VAL A 215 -3.66 -12.87 -5.25
N PRO A 216 -4.32 -12.75 -4.08
CA PRO A 216 -3.64 -12.75 -2.79
C PRO A 216 -3.28 -14.17 -2.36
N ASP A 217 -2.19 -14.27 -1.57
CA ASP A 217 -1.83 -15.51 -0.87
C ASP A 217 -2.67 -15.67 0.40
N PHE A 218 -2.97 -14.54 1.06
CA PHE A 218 -3.81 -14.49 2.27
C PHE A 218 -4.86 -13.39 2.15
N VAL A 219 -6.06 -13.69 2.66
CA VAL A 219 -7.15 -12.72 2.83
C VAL A 219 -7.48 -12.63 4.32
N HIS A 220 -7.43 -11.43 4.86
CA HIS A 220 -7.74 -11.13 6.25
C HIS A 220 -9.01 -10.29 6.34
N VAL A 221 -9.87 -10.63 7.27
CA VAL A 221 -11.08 -9.85 7.54
C VAL A 221 -10.87 -9.01 8.79
N LEU A 222 -10.77 -7.71 8.60
CA LEU A 222 -10.64 -6.74 9.67
C LEU A 222 -12.03 -6.24 10.10
N SER A 223 -12.37 -6.42 11.36
CA SER A 223 -13.60 -5.90 11.96
C SER A 223 -13.33 -5.46 13.39
N ASN A 224 -13.91 -4.31 13.79
CA ASN A 224 -13.74 -3.74 15.13
C ASN A 224 -12.25 -3.60 15.56
N GLY A 225 -11.38 -3.26 14.62
CA GLY A 225 -9.95 -3.05 14.85
C GLY A 225 -9.12 -4.32 15.05
N ARG A 226 -9.68 -5.52 14.76
CA ARG A 226 -9.01 -6.81 14.88
C ARG A 226 -9.16 -7.65 13.62
N ILE A 227 -8.20 -8.53 13.35
CA ILE A 227 -8.35 -9.57 12.33
C ILE A 227 -9.20 -10.69 12.93
N MET A 228 -10.42 -10.84 12.38
CA MET A 228 -11.41 -11.80 12.84
C MET A 228 -11.33 -13.15 12.11
N ALA A 229 -10.83 -13.14 10.89
CA ALA A 229 -10.65 -14.34 10.09
C ALA A 229 -9.49 -14.18 9.12
N THR A 230 -8.79 -15.26 8.85
CA THR A 230 -7.76 -15.35 7.82
C THR A 230 -8.03 -16.59 6.96
N GLY A 231 -7.86 -16.44 5.65
CA GLY A 231 -8.04 -17.53 4.69
C GLY A 231 -7.34 -17.23 3.38
N ASP A 232 -7.63 -18.04 2.38
CA ASP A 232 -7.16 -17.88 1.01
C ASP A 232 -8.12 -17.01 0.18
N LYS A 233 -7.89 -16.94 -1.13
CA LYS A 233 -8.75 -16.21 -2.08
C LYS A 233 -10.25 -16.59 -2.01
N ASN A 234 -10.59 -17.80 -1.53
CA ASN A 234 -11.98 -18.24 -1.43
C ASN A 234 -12.71 -17.48 -0.31
N LEU A 235 -11.98 -16.98 0.70
CA LEU A 235 -12.57 -16.13 1.72
C LEU A 235 -13.08 -14.81 1.11
N ALA A 236 -12.36 -14.21 0.16
CA ALA A 236 -12.83 -13.01 -0.54
C ALA A 236 -14.13 -13.27 -1.34
N LEU A 237 -14.23 -14.41 -2.02
CA LEU A 237 -15.46 -14.84 -2.70
C LEU A 237 -16.64 -14.97 -1.74
N LYS A 238 -16.41 -15.59 -0.58
CA LYS A 238 -17.43 -15.76 0.44
C LYS A 238 -17.91 -14.41 0.99
N LEU A 239 -17.00 -13.45 1.17
CA LEU A 239 -17.34 -12.11 1.65
C LEU A 239 -18.18 -11.34 0.63
N GLU A 240 -17.93 -11.50 -0.67
CA GLU A 240 -18.72 -10.86 -1.71
C GLU A 240 -20.15 -11.45 -1.77
N ASP A 241 -20.27 -12.77 -1.63
CA ASP A 241 -21.56 -13.49 -1.68
C ASP A 241 -22.41 -13.28 -0.41
N GLN A 242 -21.80 -13.36 0.78
CA GLN A 242 -22.50 -13.44 2.07
C GLN A 242 -22.35 -12.16 2.93
N GLY A 243 -21.55 -11.19 2.50
CA GLY A 243 -21.24 -10.01 3.31
C GLY A 243 -20.39 -10.32 4.55
N TYR A 244 -20.42 -9.41 5.54
CA TYR A 244 -19.60 -9.51 6.75
C TYR A 244 -20.37 -9.95 8.00
N ASP A 245 -21.69 -10.17 7.94
CA ASP A 245 -22.53 -10.38 9.14
C ASP A 245 -22.23 -11.70 9.83
N TRP A 246 -21.89 -12.73 9.11
CA TRP A 246 -21.53 -14.04 9.67
C TRP A 246 -20.24 -14.02 10.51
N ILE A 247 -19.36 -13.03 10.33
CA ILE A 247 -18.11 -12.90 11.09
C ILE A 247 -18.37 -12.46 12.52
N LYS A 248 -19.44 -11.72 12.77
CA LYS A 248 -19.83 -11.23 14.10
C LYS A 248 -20.28 -12.38 15.02
N GLU A 249 -20.66 -13.51 14.45
CA GLU A 249 -21.21 -14.68 15.16
C GLU A 249 -20.16 -15.75 15.46
N THR A 250 -18.94 -15.61 14.94
CA THR A 250 -17.88 -16.63 15.11
C THR A 250 -17.00 -16.26 16.30
N PRO A 251 -16.91 -17.10 17.36
CA PRO A 251 -15.90 -16.89 18.41
C PRO A 251 -14.50 -17.00 17.78
N GLU A 252 -13.54 -16.25 18.34
CA GLU A 252 -12.15 -16.22 17.90
C GLU A 252 -11.64 -17.64 17.61
N ILE A 253 -11.40 -17.96 16.32
CA ILE A 253 -10.70 -19.18 15.94
C ILE A 253 -9.21 -18.82 15.99
N ASN A 254 -8.60 -19.06 17.16
CA ASN A 254 -7.15 -19.11 17.31
C ASN A 254 -6.61 -20.28 16.50
N ALA A 255 -5.88 -20.00 15.42
CA ALA A 255 -5.06 -20.96 14.70
C ALA A 255 -3.58 -20.73 15.01
#